data_8ef38bbcb5c64594fbf55539bf696781
#
_entry.id   8ef38bbcb5c64594fbf55539bf696781
#
_cell.length_a   1.000
_cell.length_b   1.000
_cell.length_c   1.000
_cell.angle_alpha   90.00
_cell.angle_beta   90.00
_cell.angle_gamma   90.00
#
_symmetry.space_group_name_H-M   'P 1'
#
loop_
_entity.id
_entity.type
_entity.pdbx_description
1 polymer ?
#
loop_
_entity_poly.entity_id
_entity_poly.type
_entity_poly.pdbx_seq_one_letter_code
_entity_poly.pdbx_strand_id
1 'polypeptide(L)' 'MLAVSVSFNNRGVWSKGYTYKSKIPVNKDDLVIVPVGNHWSVGKVRSVKESYDFKSGIEYKHIHSKFEP' A
#
# COMPACT_ATOMS: atom_id res chain seq x y z
N MET A 1 6.73 12.10 2.66
CA MET A 1 5.80 11.13 2.07
C MET A 1 6.07 9.74 2.65
N LEU A 2 5.05 9.03 3.01
CA LEU A 2 5.19 7.72 3.63
C LEU A 2 5.45 6.63 2.58
N ALA A 3 6.27 5.65 2.94
CA ALA A 3 6.41 4.42 2.20
C ALA A 3 5.62 3.34 2.94
N VAL A 4 4.64 2.77 2.27
CA VAL A 4 3.71 1.83 2.89
C VAL A 4 3.81 0.48 2.19
N SER A 5 4.03 -0.57 2.96
CA SER A 5 4.03 -1.94 2.44
C SER A 5 2.62 -2.49 2.54
N VAL A 6 2.05 -2.89 1.41
CA VAL A 6 0.67 -3.36 1.32
C VAL A 6 0.63 -4.79 0.79
N SER A 7 -0.09 -5.65 1.47
CA SER A 7 -0.30 -7.05 1.05
C SER A 7 -1.74 -7.27 0.63
N PHE A 8 -1.93 -8.23 -0.25
CA PHE A 8 -3.26 -8.57 -0.76
C PHE A 8 -3.61 -9.99 -0.37
N ASN A 9 -4.87 -10.20 -0.02
CA ASN A 9 -5.38 -11.53 0.30
C ASN A 9 -5.94 -12.17 -0.96
N ASN A 10 -5.47 -13.37 -1.26
CA ASN A 10 -5.99 -14.16 -2.35
C ASN A 10 -6.37 -15.53 -1.79
N ARG A 11 -7.66 -15.74 -1.57
CA ARG A 11 -8.21 -16.99 -1.05
C ARG A 11 -7.56 -17.41 0.27
N GLY A 12 -7.39 -16.48 1.18
CA GLY A 12 -6.81 -16.74 2.49
C GLY A 12 -5.29 -16.71 2.52
N VAL A 13 -4.63 -16.51 1.38
CA VAL A 13 -3.17 -16.42 1.32
C VAL A 13 -2.78 -14.96 1.09
N TRP A 14 -1.95 -14.43 1.99
CA TRP A 14 -1.45 -13.06 1.86
C TRP A 14 -0.21 -13.02 0.98
N SER A 15 -0.18 -12.05 0.08
CA SER A 15 0.98 -11.81 -0.78
C SER A 15 2.12 -11.18 0.02
N LYS A 16 3.30 -11.12 -0.60
CA LYS A 16 4.39 -10.27 -0.08
C LYS A 16 3.93 -8.82 -0.11
N GLY A 17 4.61 -7.96 0.64
CA GLY A 17 4.31 -6.53 0.65
C GLY A 17 4.81 -5.84 -0.61
N TYR A 18 3.98 -4.98 -1.18
CA TYR A 18 4.34 -4.11 -2.27
C TYR A 18 4.41 -2.67 -1.76
N THR A 19 5.40 -1.92 -2.19
CA THR A 19 5.62 -0.56 -1.70
C THR A 19 4.78 0.45 -2.46
N TYR A 20 4.02 1.24 -1.71
CA TYR A 20 3.23 2.37 -2.22
C TYR A 20 3.64 3.63 -1.51
N LYS A 21 3.44 4.77 -2.17
CA LYS A 21 3.57 6.08 -1.54
C LYS A 21 2.24 6.47 -0.92
N SER A 22 2.27 7.19 0.20
CA SER A 22 1.05 7.69 0.81
C SER A 22 1.23 9.13 1.28
N LYS A 23 0.26 9.97 0.93
CA LYS A 23 0.17 11.33 1.44
C LYS A 23 -0.76 11.40 2.65
N ILE A 24 -1.46 10.32 2.94
CA ILE A 24 -2.39 10.25 4.07
C ILE A 24 -1.79 9.40 5.19
N PRO A 25 -2.11 9.70 6.44
CA PRO A 25 -1.63 8.87 7.55
C PRO A 25 -2.35 7.53 7.55
N VAL A 26 -1.57 6.46 7.60
CA VAL A 26 -2.09 5.10 7.70
C VAL A 26 -1.30 4.36 8.75
N ASN A 27 -1.89 3.34 9.33
CA ASN A 27 -1.27 2.51 10.36
C ASN A 27 -1.22 1.06 9.94
N LYS A 28 -0.34 0.30 10.57
CA LYS A 28 -0.29 -1.14 10.38
C LYS A 28 -1.67 -1.74 10.61
N ASP A 29 -2.04 -2.68 9.77
CA ASP A 29 -3.32 -3.39 9.77
C ASP A 29 -4.51 -2.60 9.21
N ASP A 30 -4.31 -1.34 8.82
CA ASP A 30 -5.35 -0.59 8.12
C ASP A 30 -5.62 -1.23 6.75
N LEU A 31 -6.87 -1.14 6.31
CA LEU A 31 -7.24 -1.50 4.95
C LEU A 31 -7.21 -0.25 4.08
N VAL A 32 -6.66 -0.39 2.89
CA VAL A 32 -6.50 0.75 1.97
C VAL A 32 -6.91 0.35 0.57
N ILE A 33 -7.33 1.34 -0.21
CA ILE A 33 -7.66 1.16 -1.62
C ILE A 33 -6.45 1.62 -2.43
N VAL A 34 -5.96 0.74 -3.28
CA VAL A 34 -4.77 0.99 -4.07
C VAL A 34 -4.99 0.58 -5.52
N PRO A 35 -4.29 1.23 -6.47
CA PRO A 35 -4.36 0.80 -7.88
C PRO A 35 -3.50 -0.45 -8.09
N VAL A 36 -4.06 -1.41 -8.81
CA VAL A 36 -3.35 -2.63 -9.23
C VAL A 36 -3.65 -2.82 -10.70
N GLY A 37 -2.61 -2.67 -11.55
CA GLY A 37 -2.84 -2.69 -12.98
C GLY A 37 -3.80 -1.57 -13.39
N ASN A 38 -4.90 -1.94 -14.03
CA ASN A 38 -5.93 -0.98 -14.44
C ASN A 38 -7.23 -1.13 -13.65
N HIS A 39 -7.14 -1.62 -12.42
CA HIS A 39 -8.29 -1.70 -11.51
C HIS A 39 -7.87 -1.31 -10.10
N TRP A 40 -8.85 -1.17 -9.21
CA TRP A 40 -8.64 -0.86 -7.81
C TRP A 40 -8.74 -2.13 -6.97
N SER A 41 -7.96 -2.19 -5.91
CA SER A 41 -8.00 -3.33 -5.00
C SER A 41 -7.88 -2.86 -3.56
N VAL A 42 -8.37 -3.68 -2.64
CA VAL A 42 -8.22 -3.43 -1.20
C VAL A 42 -7.04 -4.25 -0.70
N GLY A 43 -6.11 -3.58 -0.06
CA GLY A 43 -4.95 -4.24 0.54
C GLY A 43 -4.85 -3.91 2.02
N LYS A 44 -4.01 -4.67 2.73
CA LYS A 44 -3.76 -4.47 4.15
C LYS A 44 -2.36 -3.92 4.34
N VAL A 45 -2.26 -2.85 5.13
CA VAL A 45 -0.98 -2.23 5.47
C VAL A 45 -0.19 -3.17 6.37
N ARG A 46 1.04 -3.50 5.94
CA ARG A 46 1.94 -4.36 6.71
C ARG A 46 2.95 -3.56 7.50
N SER A 47 3.43 -2.48 6.94
CA SER A 47 4.38 -1.59 7.61
C SER A 47 4.31 -0.20 7.01
N VAL A 48 4.73 0.79 7.81
CA VAL A 48 4.77 2.19 7.39
C VAL A 48 6.14 2.73 7.76
N LYS A 49 6.79 3.39 6.81
CA LYS A 49 8.08 4.05 7.04
C LYS A 49 7.97 5.52 6.66
N GLU A 50 8.38 6.40 7.55
CA GLU A 50 8.38 7.84 7.29
C GLU A 50 9.58 8.27 6.45
N SER A 51 10.72 7.61 6.67
CA SER A 51 11.95 7.90 5.97
C SER A 51 12.33 6.69 5.12
N TYR A 52 12.26 6.84 3.81
CA TYR A 52 12.51 5.75 2.88
C TYR A 52 13.13 6.32 1.60
N ASP A 53 14.18 5.68 1.15
CA ASP A 53 14.84 6.05 -0.10
C ASP A 53 14.14 5.36 -1.27
N PHE A 54 13.22 6.07 -1.90
CA PHE A 54 12.57 5.57 -3.10
C PHE A 54 13.60 5.45 -4.22
N LYS A 55 13.66 4.28 -4.84
CA LYS A 55 14.63 4.02 -5.90
C LYS A 55 14.27 4.83 -7.14
N SER A 56 15.27 5.48 -7.73
CA SER A 56 15.05 6.17 -8.99
C SER A 56 14.84 5.16 -10.11
N GLY A 57 14.03 5.54 -11.09
CA GLY A 57 13.69 4.66 -12.20
C GLY A 57 12.53 3.71 -11.91
N ILE A 58 12.06 3.65 -10.69
CA ILE A 58 10.88 2.86 -10.32
C ILE A 58 9.72 3.82 -10.08
N GLU A 59 8.62 3.59 -10.76
CA GLU A 59 7.41 4.36 -10.55
C GLU A 59 6.58 3.71 -9.45
N TYR A 60 6.46 4.43 -8.32
CA TYR A 60 5.66 3.97 -7.19
C TYR A 60 4.26 4.55 -7.30
N LYS A 61 3.26 3.70 -7.14
CA LYS A 61 1.87 4.13 -7.13
C LYS A 61 1.49 4.65 -5.75
N HIS A 62 0.44 5.44 -5.69
CA HIS A 62 -0.03 6.05 -4.45
C HIS A 62 -1.24 5.32 -3.91
N ILE A 63 -1.35 5.26 -2.58
CA ILE A 63 -2.56 4.82 -1.91
C ILE A 63 -3.64 5.86 -2.20
N HIS A 64 -4.81 5.40 -2.66
CA HIS A 64 -5.93 6.28 -2.98
C HIS A 64 -6.61 6.78 -1.70
N SER A 65 -6.97 5.86 -0.81
CA SER A 65 -7.70 6.20 0.41
C SER A 65 -7.68 5.02 1.37
N LYS A 66 -8.14 5.25 2.60
CA LYS A 66 -8.42 4.15 3.51
C LYS A 66 -9.75 3.51 3.12
N PHE A 67 -9.83 2.21 3.31
CA PHE A 67 -11.08 1.47 3.14
C PHE A 67 -11.70 1.27 4.52
N GLU A 68 -12.87 1.86 4.74
CA GLU A 68 -13.62 1.72 5.98
C GLU A 68 -14.94 1.00 5.66
N PRO A 69 -15.09 -0.23 6.15
CA PRO A 69 -16.31 -1.01 5.90
C PRO A 69 -17.53 -0.43 6.64
#